data_44265fc24039d9ec329746924d083c73
#
_entry.id   44265fc24039d9ec329746924d083c73
#
_cell.length_a   1.000
_cell.length_b   1.000
_cell.length_c   1.000
_cell.angle_alpha   90.00
_cell.angle_beta   90.00
_cell.angle_gamma   90.00
#
_symmetry.space_group_name_H-M   'P 1'
#
loop_
_entity.id
_entity.type
_entity.pdbx_description
1 polymer ?
#
loop_
_entity_poly.entity_id
_entity_poly.type
_entity_poly.pdbx_seq_one_letter_code
_entity_poly.pdbx_strand_id
1 'polypeptide(L)'
;MVYKIASKSIANRLKKILPSIISDTQSAFVHGRLITNNILVAFETTYHIIQKKVGRTREMALKLDTSKAYDRVEWVCLEKIMDKLGFAAKWRELLMKCVTSITYYVRINGTLRGHIVPNRRLCQGDPLSPYLFLLMC
;
A
#
# COMPACT_ATOMS: atom_id res chain seq x y z
N MET A 1 20.98 7.42 6.29
CA MET A 1 20.72 6.54 7.45
C MET A 1 19.61 7.07 8.36
N VAL A 2 19.64 8.34 8.75
CA VAL A 2 18.63 9.00 9.64
C VAL A 2 17.19 8.85 9.11
N TYR A 3 16.95 9.07 7.81
CA TYR A 3 15.63 8.94 7.20
C TYR A 3 14.98 7.57 7.46
N LYS A 4 15.73 6.47 7.26
CA LYS A 4 15.19 5.11 7.45
C LYS A 4 14.78 4.83 8.90
N ILE A 5 15.48 5.42 9.88
CA ILE A 5 15.17 5.29 11.31
C ILE A 5 13.87 6.06 11.59
N ALA A 6 13.76 7.31 11.12
CA ALA A 6 12.56 8.11 11.28
C ALA A 6 11.34 7.46 10.60
N SER A 7 11.48 7.04 9.34
CA SER A 7 10.44 6.33 8.59
C SER A 7 9.99 5.05 9.29
N LYS A 8 10.92 4.26 9.84
CA LYS A 8 10.59 3.06 10.62
C LYS A 8 9.84 3.36 11.92
N SER A 9 10.23 4.42 12.63
CA SER A 9 9.54 4.85 13.84
C SER A 9 8.09 5.27 13.55
N ILE A 10 7.89 6.03 12.48
CA ILE A 10 6.57 6.45 12.02
C ILE A 10 5.74 5.23 11.57
N ALA A 11 6.34 4.33 10.81
CA ALA A 11 5.70 3.08 10.37
C ALA A 11 5.24 2.22 11.55
N ASN A 12 6.04 2.12 12.61
CA ASN A 12 5.67 1.38 13.81
C ASN A 12 4.47 2.00 14.56
N ARG A 13 4.31 3.32 14.51
CA ARG A 13 3.11 4.00 15.04
C ARG A 13 1.89 3.77 14.16
N LEU A 14 2.04 3.92 12.85
CA LEU A 14 0.98 3.68 11.88
C LEU A 14 0.47 2.23 11.98
N LYS A 15 1.36 1.26 12.11
CA LYS A 15 1.03 -0.16 12.27
C LYS A 15 0.04 -0.43 13.39
N LYS A 16 0.05 0.36 14.48
CA LYS A 16 -0.84 0.15 15.62
C LYS A 16 -2.30 0.51 15.32
N ILE A 17 -2.52 1.47 14.43
CA ILE A 17 -3.87 1.95 14.09
C ILE A 17 -4.44 1.30 12.81
N LEU A 18 -3.59 0.70 11.98
CA LEU A 18 -4.03 0.05 10.74
C LEU A 18 -5.18 -0.94 10.92
N PRO A 19 -5.17 -1.84 11.93
CA PRO A 19 -6.25 -2.80 12.09
C PRO A 19 -7.63 -2.18 12.29
N SER A 20 -7.72 -0.94 12.78
CA SER A 20 -8.99 -0.24 13.01
C SER A 20 -9.49 0.57 11.81
N ILE A 21 -8.64 0.81 10.79
CA ILE A 21 -8.98 1.65 9.64
C ILE A 21 -8.97 0.90 8.31
N ILE A 22 -8.42 -0.32 8.29
CA ILE A 22 -8.32 -1.15 7.09
C ILE A 22 -9.37 -2.26 7.15
N SER A 23 -9.99 -2.55 5.99
CA SER A 23 -10.98 -3.62 5.85
C SER A 23 -10.49 -4.95 6.43
N ASP A 24 -11.39 -5.72 7.03
CA ASP A 24 -11.10 -7.04 7.57
C ASP A 24 -10.69 -8.06 6.51
N THR A 25 -11.02 -7.80 5.26
CA THR A 25 -10.63 -8.64 4.12
C THR A 25 -9.17 -8.45 3.71
N GLN A 26 -8.53 -7.33 4.11
CA GLN A 26 -7.14 -7.05 3.80
C GLN A 26 -6.20 -7.74 4.80
N SER A 27 -5.36 -8.67 4.32
CA SER A 27 -4.44 -9.44 5.16
C SER A 27 -2.97 -9.04 5.02
N ALA A 28 -2.57 -8.50 3.86
CA ALA A 28 -1.17 -8.16 3.62
C ALA A 28 -0.69 -7.03 4.54
N PHE A 29 0.48 -7.21 5.16
CA PHE A 29 1.14 -6.25 6.06
C PHE A 29 0.35 -5.84 7.32
N VAL A 30 -0.81 -6.43 7.58
CA VAL A 30 -1.61 -6.19 8.80
C VAL A 30 -1.23 -7.22 9.84
N HIS A 31 -0.86 -6.75 11.05
CA HIS A 31 -0.42 -7.64 12.12
C HIS A 31 -1.54 -8.57 12.59
N GLY A 32 -1.21 -9.84 12.80
CA GLY A 32 -2.19 -10.86 13.24
C GLY A 32 -3.08 -11.42 12.14
N ARG A 33 -2.99 -10.93 10.89
CA ARG A 33 -3.72 -11.47 9.74
C ARG A 33 -2.81 -12.35 8.89
N LEU A 34 -3.32 -13.49 8.47
CA LEU A 34 -2.59 -14.45 7.62
C LEU A 34 -2.99 -14.26 6.17
N ILE A 35 -2.00 -14.05 5.30
CA ILE A 35 -2.23 -13.93 3.85
C ILE A 35 -2.82 -15.23 3.25
N THR A 36 -2.57 -16.36 3.90
CA THR A 36 -3.12 -17.67 3.53
C THR A 36 -4.65 -17.70 3.57
N ASN A 37 -5.28 -16.90 4.44
CA ASN A 37 -6.74 -16.82 4.50
C ASN A 37 -7.32 -16.29 3.18
N ASN A 38 -6.69 -15.30 2.55
CA ASN A 38 -7.12 -14.78 1.25
C ASN A 38 -6.96 -15.82 0.14
N ILE A 39 -5.93 -16.66 0.23
CA ILE A 39 -5.71 -17.76 -0.72
C ILE A 39 -6.81 -18.80 -0.58
N LEU A 40 -7.17 -19.17 0.66
CA LEU A 40 -8.26 -20.13 0.93
C LEU A 40 -9.60 -19.60 0.42
N VAL A 41 -9.94 -18.33 0.72
CA VAL A 41 -11.17 -17.71 0.23
C VAL A 41 -11.22 -17.72 -1.31
N ALA A 42 -10.11 -17.37 -1.97
CA ALA A 42 -10.03 -17.40 -3.42
C ALA A 42 -10.21 -18.82 -3.98
N PHE A 43 -9.61 -19.81 -3.33
CA PHE A 43 -9.75 -21.22 -3.71
C PHE A 43 -11.20 -21.71 -3.54
N GLU A 44 -11.81 -21.47 -2.40
CA GLU A 44 -13.22 -21.88 -2.11
C GLU A 44 -14.19 -21.20 -3.07
N THR A 45 -14.00 -19.88 -3.32
CA THR A 45 -14.84 -19.12 -4.28
C THR A 45 -14.72 -19.71 -5.69
N THR A 46 -13.50 -19.98 -6.13
CA THR A 46 -13.25 -20.55 -7.47
C THR A 46 -13.84 -21.96 -7.56
N TYR A 47 -13.65 -22.78 -6.53
CA TYR A 47 -14.21 -24.12 -6.47
C TYR A 47 -15.74 -24.09 -6.54
N HIS A 48 -16.39 -23.21 -5.76
CA HIS A 48 -17.84 -23.03 -5.79
C HIS A 48 -18.33 -22.65 -7.19
N ILE A 49 -17.68 -21.70 -7.86
CA ILE A 49 -18.05 -21.27 -9.22
C ILE A 49 -17.94 -22.43 -10.23
N ILE A 50 -16.86 -23.23 -10.13
CA ILE A 50 -16.64 -24.39 -11.02
C ILE A 50 -17.69 -25.49 -10.79
N GLN A 51 -18.08 -25.72 -9.53
CA GLN A 51 -19.04 -26.76 -9.17
C GLN A 51 -20.50 -26.36 -9.47
N LYS A 52 -20.78 -25.08 -9.62
CA LYS A 52 -22.13 -24.57 -9.87
C LYS A 52 -22.57 -24.88 -11.32
N LYS A 53 -23.06 -26.10 -11.56
CA LYS A 53 -23.49 -26.57 -12.89
C LYS A 53 -24.92 -26.18 -13.26
N VAL A 54 -25.77 -25.82 -12.29
CA VAL A 54 -27.21 -25.54 -12.47
C VAL A 54 -27.58 -24.23 -11.79
N GLY A 55 -28.33 -23.37 -12.47
CA GLY A 55 -28.85 -22.12 -11.97
C GLY A 55 -29.06 -21.07 -13.04
N ARG A 56 -29.97 -20.14 -12.77
CA ARG A 56 -30.32 -19.03 -13.70
C ARG A 56 -29.28 -17.91 -13.71
N THR A 57 -28.51 -17.77 -12.61
CA THR A 57 -27.47 -16.75 -12.44
C THR A 57 -26.10 -17.37 -12.64
N ARG A 58 -25.29 -16.81 -13.52
CA ARG A 58 -23.88 -17.16 -13.70
C ARG A 58 -23.03 -16.26 -12.80
N GLU A 59 -22.05 -16.85 -12.14
CA GLU A 59 -21.07 -16.14 -11.31
C GLU A 59 -19.71 -16.17 -11.99
N MET A 60 -18.93 -15.11 -11.79
CA MET A 60 -17.54 -15.07 -12.25
C MET A 60 -16.66 -14.45 -11.17
N ALA A 61 -15.42 -14.92 -11.11
CA ALA A 61 -14.38 -14.28 -10.30
C ALA A 61 -13.52 -13.40 -11.20
N LEU A 62 -13.36 -12.13 -10.83
CA LEU A 62 -12.50 -11.17 -11.51
C LEU A 62 -11.29 -10.87 -10.62
N LYS A 63 -10.10 -11.26 -11.08
CA LYS A 63 -8.84 -10.84 -10.43
C LYS A 63 -8.35 -9.56 -11.09
N LEU A 64 -8.28 -8.49 -10.30
CA LEU A 64 -7.66 -7.23 -10.72
C LEU A 64 -6.22 -7.19 -10.21
N ASP A 65 -5.29 -6.93 -11.10
CA ASP A 65 -3.88 -6.78 -10.79
C ASP A 65 -3.36 -5.45 -11.33
N THR A 66 -2.72 -4.67 -10.46
CA THR A 66 -2.18 -3.36 -10.83
C THR A 66 -0.67 -3.46 -10.98
N SER A 67 -0.20 -3.50 -12.22
CA SER A 67 1.24 -3.45 -12.50
C SER A 67 1.85 -2.15 -11.97
N LYS A 68 3.03 -2.25 -11.33
CA LYS A 68 3.75 -1.10 -10.73
C LYS A 68 2.87 -0.29 -9.76
N ALA A 69 2.13 -0.97 -8.90
CA ALA A 69 1.16 -0.36 -8.00
C ALA A 69 1.75 0.81 -7.18
N TYR A 70 2.95 0.65 -6.63
CA TYR A 70 3.67 1.70 -5.89
C TYR A 70 4.00 2.94 -6.73
N ASP A 71 4.29 2.77 -8.02
CA ASP A 71 4.63 3.87 -8.93
C ASP A 71 3.38 4.67 -9.34
N ARG A 72 2.19 4.11 -9.16
CA ARG A 72 0.92 4.74 -9.53
C ARG A 72 0.25 5.51 -8.39
N VAL A 73 0.81 5.45 -7.18
CA VAL A 73 0.26 6.18 -6.03
C VAL A 73 0.43 7.68 -6.24
N GLU A 74 -0.69 8.38 -6.38
CA GLU A 74 -0.72 9.83 -6.44
C GLU A 74 -0.75 10.43 -5.04
N TRP A 75 0.16 11.34 -4.75
CA TRP A 75 0.32 11.92 -3.42
C TRP A 75 -0.90 12.74 -2.97
N VAL A 76 -1.54 13.44 -3.91
CA VAL A 76 -2.79 14.19 -3.63
C VAL A 76 -3.92 13.25 -3.22
N CYS A 77 -4.02 12.08 -3.86
CA CYS A 77 -5.01 11.06 -3.50
C CYS A 77 -4.73 10.50 -2.10
N LEU A 78 -3.48 10.16 -1.82
CA LEU A 78 -3.05 9.67 -0.51
C LEU A 78 -3.37 10.66 0.62
N GLU A 79 -3.10 11.94 0.41
CA GLU A 79 -3.39 13.00 1.38
C GLU A 79 -4.90 13.13 1.65
N LYS A 80 -5.73 13.13 0.60
CA LYS A 80 -7.19 13.18 0.72
C LYS A 80 -7.76 11.96 1.44
N ILE A 81 -7.20 10.78 1.20
CA ILE A 81 -7.64 9.56 1.90
C ILE A 81 -7.30 9.66 3.39
N MET A 82 -6.09 10.08 3.74
CA MET A 82 -5.72 10.29 5.15
C MET A 82 -6.62 11.32 5.84
N ASP A 83 -7.03 12.37 5.13
CA ASP A 83 -7.98 13.36 5.64
C ASP A 83 -9.34 12.73 5.93
N LYS A 84 -9.88 11.97 4.98
CA LYS A 84 -11.15 11.25 5.15
C LYS A 84 -11.12 10.20 6.25
N LEU A 85 -9.97 9.57 6.46
CA LEU A 85 -9.75 8.62 7.56
C LEU A 85 -9.56 9.31 8.93
N GLY A 86 -9.62 10.63 9.00
CA GLY A 86 -9.54 11.39 10.25
C GLY A 86 -8.14 11.58 10.80
N PHE A 87 -7.09 11.44 9.99
CA PHE A 87 -5.73 11.72 10.44
C PHE A 87 -5.56 13.20 10.77
N ALA A 88 -5.00 13.51 11.95
CA ALA A 88 -4.71 14.88 12.35
C ALA A 88 -3.77 15.58 11.35
N ALA A 89 -4.00 16.87 11.09
CA ALA A 89 -3.24 17.65 10.08
C ALA A 89 -1.72 17.55 10.26
N LYS A 90 -1.22 17.69 11.51
CA LYS A 90 0.21 17.54 11.82
C LYS A 90 0.78 16.17 11.43
N TRP A 91 -0.04 15.12 11.58
CA TRP A 91 0.36 13.76 11.26
C TRP A 91 0.38 13.52 9.74
N ARG A 92 -0.63 14.03 9.02
CA ARG A 92 -0.67 14.01 7.55
C ARG A 92 0.54 14.73 6.95
N GLU A 93 0.82 15.95 7.43
CA GLU A 93 1.97 16.73 6.99
C GLU A 93 3.30 15.97 7.18
N LEU A 94 3.47 15.32 8.35
CA LEU A 94 4.66 14.52 8.63
C LEU A 94 4.80 13.34 7.66
N LEU A 95 3.72 12.60 7.42
CA LEU A 95 3.69 11.49 6.48
C LEU A 95 3.98 11.94 5.04
N MET A 96 3.35 13.03 4.62
CA MET A 96 3.59 13.62 3.29
C MET A 96 5.03 14.12 3.12
N LYS A 97 5.62 14.76 4.13
CA LYS A 97 7.04 15.13 4.11
C LYS A 97 7.96 13.92 3.92
N CYS A 98 7.65 12.79 4.55
CA CYS A 98 8.42 11.55 4.36
C CYS A 98 8.35 11.06 2.90
N VAL A 99 7.20 11.19 2.25
CA VAL A 99 7.00 10.71 0.88
C VAL A 99 7.59 11.68 -0.15
N THR A 100 7.36 12.99 0.02
CA THR A 100 7.70 14.02 -0.97
C THR A 100 9.17 14.47 -0.92
N SER A 101 9.87 14.25 0.20
CA SER A 101 11.28 14.65 0.37
C SER A 101 12.28 13.74 -0.33
N ILE A 102 11.83 12.63 -0.92
CA ILE A 102 12.72 11.65 -1.54
C ILE A 102 13.07 12.10 -2.95
N THR A 103 14.36 12.15 -3.25
CA THR A 103 14.92 12.38 -4.59
C THR A 103 15.80 11.22 -5.01
N TYR A 104 15.99 11.04 -6.30
CA TYR A 104 16.77 9.92 -6.84
C TYR A 104 17.89 10.40 -7.75
N TYR A 105 18.96 9.63 -7.77
CA TYR A 105 20.06 9.76 -8.71
C TYR A 105 20.32 8.41 -9.36
N VAL A 106 20.64 8.43 -10.64
CA VAL A 106 21.07 7.23 -11.36
C VAL A 106 22.59 7.12 -11.22
N ARG A 107 23.08 5.94 -10.82
CA ARG A 107 24.49 5.67 -10.74
C ARG A 107 24.96 5.00 -12.05
N ILE A 108 25.81 5.69 -12.80
CA ILE A 108 26.40 5.19 -14.05
C ILE A 108 27.91 5.14 -13.86
N ASN A 109 28.51 3.96 -14.02
CA ASN A 109 29.95 3.75 -13.86
C ASN A 109 30.53 4.37 -12.57
N GLY A 110 29.82 4.22 -11.45
CA GLY A 110 30.24 4.73 -10.14
C GLY A 110 29.94 6.20 -9.88
N THR A 111 29.57 6.99 -10.87
CA THR A 111 29.20 8.42 -10.74
C THR A 111 27.69 8.61 -10.66
N LEU A 112 27.26 9.52 -9.77
CA LEU A 112 25.84 9.92 -9.68
C LEU A 112 25.51 10.86 -10.84
N ARG A 113 24.50 10.52 -11.61
CA ARG A 113 24.00 11.29 -12.75
C ARG A 113 22.49 11.49 -12.65
N GLY A 114 22.02 12.61 -13.17
CA GLY A 114 20.61 12.94 -13.25
C GLY A 114 19.95 13.07 -11.87
N HIS A 115 19.36 14.20 -11.58
CA HIS A 115 18.56 14.44 -10.38
C HIS A 115 17.08 14.26 -10.74
N ILE A 116 16.41 13.31 -10.12
CA ILE A 116 15.00 12.99 -10.37
C ILE A 116 14.20 13.37 -9.14
N VAL A 117 13.29 14.32 -9.29
CA VAL A 117 12.30 14.69 -8.28
C VAL A 117 10.96 14.06 -8.69
N PRO A 118 10.47 13.05 -8.00
CA PRO A 118 9.18 12.45 -8.32
C PRO A 118 8.04 13.39 -7.94
N ASN A 119 6.93 13.29 -8.64
CA ASN A 119 5.66 13.97 -8.30
C ASN A 119 4.57 12.99 -7.85
N ARG A 120 4.84 11.69 -7.86
CA ARG A 120 3.98 10.59 -7.42
C ARG A 120 4.87 9.39 -7.07
N ARG A 121 4.31 8.32 -6.58
CA ARG A 121 4.91 7.04 -6.19
C ARG A 121 5.29 6.92 -4.72
N LEU A 122 5.32 5.69 -4.24
CA LEU A 122 5.91 5.31 -2.97
C LEU A 122 7.26 4.61 -3.23
N CYS A 123 8.23 4.86 -2.35
CA CYS A 123 9.56 4.28 -2.50
C CYS A 123 9.55 2.78 -2.16
N GLN A 124 10.00 1.93 -3.09
CA GLN A 124 10.23 0.52 -2.80
C GLN A 124 11.40 0.37 -1.83
N GLY A 125 11.19 -0.41 -0.76
CA GLY A 125 12.20 -0.60 0.30
C GLY A 125 12.20 0.45 1.41
N ASP A 126 11.28 1.42 1.37
CA ASP A 126 11.02 2.29 2.51
C ASP A 126 10.08 1.59 3.51
N PRO A 127 10.42 1.57 4.82
CA PRO A 127 9.59 0.94 5.85
C PRO A 127 8.16 1.46 5.95
N LEU A 128 7.91 2.70 5.54
CA LEU A 128 6.60 3.35 5.61
C LEU A 128 5.71 3.03 4.41
N SER A 129 6.30 2.83 3.23
CA SER A 129 5.58 2.65 1.96
C SER A 129 4.52 1.54 1.96
N PRO A 130 4.75 0.34 2.51
CA PRO A 130 3.72 -0.70 2.56
C PRO A 130 2.45 -0.27 3.30
N TYR A 131 2.61 0.45 4.39
CA TYR A 131 1.49 0.90 5.22
C TYR A 131 0.72 2.05 4.58
N LEU A 132 1.40 2.98 3.92
CA LEU A 132 0.74 4.04 3.13
C LEU A 132 0.00 3.46 1.92
N PHE A 133 0.56 2.42 1.30
CA PHE A 133 -0.12 1.73 0.20
C PHE A 133 -1.42 1.07 0.67
N LEU A 134 -1.43 0.47 1.85
CA LEU A 134 -2.63 -0.14 2.43
C LEU A 134 -3.78 0.87 2.64
N LEU A 135 -3.47 2.14 2.91
CA LEU A 135 -4.50 3.18 3.02
C LEU A 135 -5.19 3.47 1.67
N MET A 136 -4.56 3.08 0.55
CA MET A 136 -5.06 3.29 -0.81
C MET A 136 -5.89 2.10 -1.33
N CYS A 137 -5.82 0.95 -0.66
CA CYS A 137 -6.56 -0.27 -0.99
C CYS A 137 -7.91 -0.32 -0.28
#